data_b894e21e6dba69ed227bf3623cae6174
#
_entry.id   b894e21e6dba69ed227bf3623cae6174
#
_cell.length_a   1.000
_cell.length_b   1.000
_cell.length_c   1.000
_cell.angle_alpha   90.00
_cell.angle_beta   90.00
_cell.angle_gamma   90.00
#
_symmetry.space_group_name_H-M   'P 1'
#
loop_
_entity.id
_entity.type
_entity.pdbx_description
1 polymer ?
#
loop_
_entity_poly.entity_id
_entity_poly.type
_entity_poly.pdbx_seq_one_letter_code
_entity_poly.pdbx_strand_id
1 'polypeptide(L)'
;MAFDLTKLVNQKVYHRDYGSGVIVDIEDDEFIKARFGEEIKTFTPYSIMYHHLNLDNDKLMDQFTVDYVVKEKQRVDANLKPYLDELNHMIGLSRIKEQINDIVCEINVNKLRKAFRLKSPVSTRHMVFLGNPGTGKTTVARMLANILHVLGVIPTNKLVEVDRSGLVAAYAGQTALKTRKVIESAIGGVLFIDEAYAICRNDNDEYGYEALDTLTKCLEDYREDLVVIVAGYKDEMQDFLNANPGLSSRFKTIISFDDYTNEELLDIFLSLLKDNDYHLDKEAKKVVKEMFQSIDNLNGNGRSVRNLFEDIVRHQARRINGLSDISIDCLSEIKACDLVLN
;
A
#
# COMPACT_ATOMS: atom_id res chain seq x y z
N MET A 1 -16.13 -15.35 -26.47
CA MET A 1 -17.22 -16.07 -25.76
C MET A 1 -16.63 -16.56 -24.44
N ALA A 2 -17.36 -16.41 -23.34
CA ALA A 2 -16.89 -16.93 -22.06
C ALA A 2 -16.77 -18.45 -22.09
N PHE A 3 -15.74 -19.01 -21.46
CA PHE A 3 -15.59 -20.46 -21.36
C PHE A 3 -16.79 -21.06 -20.62
N ASP A 4 -17.40 -22.04 -21.24
CA ASP A 4 -18.52 -22.75 -20.66
C ASP A 4 -17.97 -23.84 -19.71
N LEU A 5 -18.14 -23.60 -18.40
CA LEU A 5 -17.65 -24.51 -17.36
C LEU A 5 -18.28 -25.92 -17.44
N THR A 6 -19.45 -26.07 -18.08
CA THR A 6 -20.07 -27.39 -18.25
C THR A 6 -19.20 -28.35 -19.06
N LYS A 7 -18.29 -27.83 -19.92
CA LYS A 7 -17.31 -28.64 -20.65
C LYS A 7 -16.30 -29.35 -19.76
N LEU A 8 -16.18 -28.91 -18.49
CA LEU A 8 -15.32 -29.58 -17.52
C LEU A 8 -15.96 -30.83 -16.91
N VAL A 9 -17.28 -30.99 -17.02
CA VAL A 9 -17.96 -32.17 -16.50
C VAL A 9 -17.47 -33.43 -17.23
N ASN A 10 -17.24 -34.49 -16.47
CA ASN A 10 -16.63 -35.75 -16.88
C ASN A 10 -15.13 -35.67 -17.23
N GLN A 11 -14.46 -34.55 -17.06
CA GLN A 11 -13.00 -34.46 -17.19
C GLN A 11 -12.29 -35.11 -16.02
N LYS A 12 -11.23 -35.85 -16.30
CA LYS A 12 -10.33 -36.37 -15.26
C LYS A 12 -9.50 -35.24 -14.66
N VAL A 13 -9.31 -35.29 -13.36
CA VAL A 13 -8.53 -34.30 -12.61
C VAL A 13 -7.60 -35.00 -11.63
N TYR A 14 -6.55 -34.28 -11.25
CA TYR A 14 -5.63 -34.68 -10.19
C TYR A 14 -5.50 -33.56 -9.17
N HIS A 15 -5.62 -33.91 -7.89
CA HIS A 15 -5.40 -33.03 -6.76
C HIS A 15 -4.27 -33.59 -5.89
N ARG A 16 -3.39 -32.72 -5.37
CA ARG A 16 -2.22 -33.15 -4.60
C ARG A 16 -2.60 -34.02 -3.40
N ASP A 17 -3.64 -33.64 -2.67
CA ASP A 17 -4.02 -34.31 -1.41
C ASP A 17 -5.07 -35.41 -1.61
N TYR A 18 -5.86 -35.35 -2.71
CA TYR A 18 -6.96 -36.28 -2.96
C TYR A 18 -6.67 -37.28 -4.10
N GLY A 19 -5.56 -37.09 -4.82
CA GLY A 19 -5.18 -37.97 -5.94
C GLY A 19 -6.01 -37.74 -7.20
N SER A 20 -6.28 -38.83 -7.95
CA SER A 20 -7.05 -38.77 -9.20
C SER A 20 -8.56 -38.76 -8.93
N GLY A 21 -9.28 -37.93 -9.66
CA GLY A 21 -10.73 -37.79 -9.58
C GLY A 21 -11.37 -37.44 -10.92
N VAL A 22 -12.68 -37.17 -10.88
CA VAL A 22 -13.46 -36.75 -12.08
C VAL A 22 -14.37 -35.60 -11.66
N ILE A 23 -14.47 -34.56 -12.48
CA ILE A 23 -15.45 -33.50 -12.32
C ILE A 23 -16.85 -34.05 -12.59
N VAL A 24 -17.75 -33.98 -11.63
CA VAL A 24 -19.08 -34.56 -11.70
C VAL A 24 -20.17 -33.52 -11.94
N ASP A 25 -19.94 -32.26 -11.48
CA ASP A 25 -20.96 -31.23 -11.59
C ASP A 25 -20.33 -29.81 -11.54
N ILE A 26 -21.05 -28.84 -12.08
CA ILE A 26 -20.77 -27.40 -11.97
C ILE A 26 -22.00 -26.75 -11.36
N GLU A 27 -21.83 -26.07 -10.23
CA GLU A 27 -22.91 -25.40 -9.50
C GLU A 27 -22.79 -23.89 -9.66
N ASP A 28 -23.85 -23.26 -10.15
CA ASP A 28 -24.00 -21.79 -10.31
C ASP A 28 -22.87 -21.10 -11.12
N ASP A 29 -22.17 -21.83 -12.00
CA ASP A 29 -20.98 -21.36 -12.73
C ASP A 29 -19.85 -20.84 -11.81
N GLU A 30 -19.90 -21.14 -10.51
CA GLU A 30 -18.94 -20.70 -9.49
C GLU A 30 -18.20 -21.85 -8.81
N PHE A 31 -18.79 -23.03 -8.76
CA PHE A 31 -18.22 -24.16 -8.04
C PHE A 31 -18.09 -25.41 -8.91
N ILE A 32 -16.95 -26.06 -8.79
CA ILE A 32 -16.61 -27.30 -9.48
C ILE A 32 -16.67 -28.43 -8.47
N LYS A 33 -17.58 -29.39 -8.66
CA LYS A 33 -17.64 -30.58 -7.84
C LYS A 33 -16.86 -31.70 -8.50
N ALA A 34 -15.84 -32.21 -7.81
CA ALA A 34 -15.04 -33.33 -8.27
C ALA A 34 -15.10 -34.50 -7.30
N ARG A 35 -15.23 -35.72 -7.84
CA ARG A 35 -15.30 -36.96 -7.08
C ARG A 35 -13.92 -37.62 -7.05
N PHE A 36 -13.44 -37.91 -5.85
CA PHE A 36 -12.21 -38.63 -5.54
C PHE A 36 -12.57 -39.89 -4.75
N GLY A 37 -12.55 -41.05 -5.42
CA GLY A 37 -13.10 -42.27 -4.81
C GLY A 37 -14.58 -42.15 -4.49
N GLU A 38 -14.96 -42.30 -3.24
CA GLU A 38 -16.35 -42.13 -2.75
C GLU A 38 -16.69 -40.70 -2.32
N GLU A 39 -15.70 -39.81 -2.18
CA GLU A 39 -15.92 -38.45 -1.68
C GLU A 39 -16.05 -37.43 -2.83
N ILE A 40 -16.99 -36.49 -2.67
CA ILE A 40 -17.14 -35.31 -3.52
C ILE A 40 -16.55 -34.10 -2.79
N LYS A 41 -15.65 -33.39 -3.46
CA LYS A 41 -15.06 -32.13 -2.98
C LYS A 41 -15.47 -30.98 -3.90
N THR A 42 -15.66 -29.82 -3.31
CA THR A 42 -16.05 -28.61 -4.04
C THR A 42 -14.83 -27.70 -4.17
N PHE A 43 -14.60 -27.21 -5.36
CA PHE A 43 -13.50 -26.32 -5.73
C PHE A 43 -14.05 -25.10 -6.44
N THR A 44 -13.32 -24.01 -6.38
CA THR A 44 -13.57 -22.86 -7.24
C THR A 44 -12.79 -23.04 -8.56
N PRO A 45 -13.17 -22.37 -9.65
CA PRO A 45 -12.40 -22.35 -10.90
C PRO A 45 -10.95 -21.89 -10.71
N TYR A 46 -10.66 -21.08 -9.69
CA TYR A 46 -9.29 -20.70 -9.28
C TYR A 46 -8.40 -21.90 -8.96
N SER A 47 -8.99 -22.98 -8.43
CA SER A 47 -8.24 -24.21 -8.13
C SER A 47 -7.63 -24.83 -9.38
N ILE A 48 -8.32 -24.71 -10.54
CA ILE A 48 -7.78 -25.13 -11.83
C ILE A 48 -6.72 -24.13 -12.31
N MET A 49 -7.01 -22.83 -12.27
CA MET A 49 -6.13 -21.78 -12.73
C MET A 49 -4.78 -21.77 -12.00
N TYR A 50 -4.78 -22.01 -10.68
CA TYR A 50 -3.56 -22.07 -9.87
C TYR A 50 -2.99 -23.49 -9.69
N HIS A 51 -3.46 -24.45 -10.49
CA HIS A 51 -2.95 -25.82 -10.52
C HIS A 51 -3.10 -26.61 -9.21
N HIS A 52 -4.04 -26.23 -8.36
CA HIS A 52 -4.45 -27.06 -7.23
C HIS A 52 -5.28 -28.26 -7.70
N LEU A 53 -6.12 -28.05 -8.75
CA LEU A 53 -6.87 -29.08 -9.43
C LEU A 53 -6.42 -29.14 -10.89
N ASN A 54 -5.64 -30.14 -11.28
CA ASN A 54 -5.09 -30.28 -12.62
C ASN A 54 -6.02 -31.09 -13.52
N LEU A 55 -6.39 -30.54 -14.67
CA LEU A 55 -7.11 -31.26 -15.71
C LEU A 55 -6.15 -32.18 -16.50
N ASP A 56 -6.60 -33.36 -16.83
CA ASP A 56 -5.88 -34.36 -17.66
C ASP A 56 -5.95 -34.04 -19.17
N ASN A 57 -6.64 -32.93 -19.52
CA ASN A 57 -6.85 -32.48 -20.90
C ASN A 57 -6.18 -31.13 -21.13
N ASP A 58 -4.97 -31.12 -21.69
CA ASP A 58 -4.17 -29.92 -21.91
C ASP A 58 -4.88 -28.88 -22.79
N LYS A 59 -5.54 -29.27 -23.87
CA LYS A 59 -6.27 -28.33 -24.74
C LYS A 59 -7.40 -27.62 -24.01
N LEU A 60 -8.15 -28.36 -23.20
CA LEU A 60 -9.25 -27.82 -22.44
C LEU A 60 -8.73 -26.92 -21.33
N MET A 61 -7.61 -27.32 -20.72
CA MET A 61 -6.88 -26.50 -19.72
C MET A 61 -6.42 -25.18 -20.29
N ASP A 62 -5.82 -25.18 -21.49
CA ASP A 62 -5.36 -23.96 -22.15
C ASP A 62 -6.53 -23.01 -22.47
N GLN A 63 -7.63 -23.54 -23.04
CA GLN A 63 -8.82 -22.75 -23.34
C GLN A 63 -9.44 -22.16 -22.07
N PHE A 64 -9.59 -22.99 -21.04
CA PHE A 64 -10.09 -22.55 -19.75
C PHE A 64 -9.21 -21.43 -19.15
N THR A 65 -7.88 -21.64 -19.16
CA THR A 65 -6.91 -20.68 -18.61
C THR A 65 -7.01 -19.34 -19.31
N VAL A 66 -7.06 -19.30 -20.65
CA VAL A 66 -7.16 -18.05 -21.42
C VAL A 66 -8.44 -17.29 -21.06
N ASP A 67 -9.60 -17.94 -21.12
CA ASP A 67 -10.87 -17.27 -20.89
C ASP A 67 -11.03 -16.82 -19.42
N TYR A 68 -10.58 -17.66 -18.49
CA TYR A 68 -10.67 -17.37 -17.07
C TYR A 68 -9.72 -16.24 -16.64
N VAL A 69 -8.52 -16.23 -17.20
CA VAL A 69 -7.53 -15.15 -16.98
C VAL A 69 -8.07 -13.80 -17.46
N VAL A 70 -8.75 -13.77 -18.62
CA VAL A 70 -9.35 -12.52 -19.13
C VAL A 70 -10.45 -12.01 -18.20
N LYS A 71 -11.35 -12.90 -17.75
CA LYS A 71 -12.42 -12.55 -16.81
C LYS A 71 -11.85 -12.06 -15.47
N GLU A 72 -10.87 -12.79 -14.93
CA GLU A 72 -10.24 -12.42 -13.66
C GLU A 72 -9.51 -11.09 -13.75
N LYS A 73 -8.80 -10.84 -14.85
CA LYS A 73 -8.16 -9.55 -15.11
C LYS A 73 -9.19 -8.42 -15.08
N GLN A 74 -10.31 -8.57 -15.77
CA GLN A 74 -11.37 -7.55 -15.78
C GLN A 74 -11.94 -7.29 -14.38
N ARG A 75 -12.12 -8.36 -13.57
CA ARG A 75 -12.59 -8.26 -12.19
C ARG A 75 -11.57 -7.53 -11.30
N VAL A 76 -10.31 -7.91 -11.41
CA VAL A 76 -9.22 -7.27 -10.65
C VAL A 76 -9.08 -5.81 -11.06
N ASP A 77 -9.10 -5.50 -12.37
CA ASP A 77 -9.00 -4.13 -12.87
C ASP A 77 -10.16 -3.26 -12.36
N ALA A 78 -11.39 -3.79 -12.33
CA ALA A 78 -12.55 -3.08 -11.79
C ALA A 78 -12.42 -2.79 -10.29
N ASN A 79 -11.94 -3.76 -9.50
CA ASN A 79 -11.73 -3.60 -8.06
C ASN A 79 -10.52 -2.72 -7.73
N LEU A 80 -9.52 -2.68 -8.61
CA LEU A 80 -8.29 -1.90 -8.46
C LEU A 80 -8.51 -0.42 -8.80
N LYS A 81 -9.41 -0.15 -9.75
CA LYS A 81 -9.67 1.20 -10.28
C LYS A 81 -9.91 2.25 -9.19
N PRO A 82 -10.77 2.05 -8.16
CA PRO A 82 -10.99 3.06 -7.13
C PRO A 82 -9.71 3.50 -6.41
N TYR A 83 -8.82 2.55 -6.10
CA TYR A 83 -7.56 2.83 -5.39
C TYR A 83 -6.53 3.51 -6.29
N LEU A 84 -6.49 3.16 -7.58
CA LEU A 84 -5.64 3.85 -8.55
C LEU A 84 -6.18 5.26 -8.84
N ASP A 85 -7.49 5.45 -8.90
CA ASP A 85 -8.10 6.77 -9.05
C ASP A 85 -7.80 7.64 -7.82
N GLU A 86 -7.89 7.11 -6.59
CA GLU A 86 -7.51 7.80 -5.35
C GLU A 86 -6.03 8.21 -5.39
N LEU A 87 -5.12 7.30 -5.76
CA LEU A 87 -3.70 7.60 -5.93
C LEU A 87 -3.46 8.69 -6.99
N ASN A 88 -4.17 8.62 -8.12
CA ASN A 88 -4.05 9.59 -9.20
C ASN A 88 -4.57 10.99 -8.82
N HIS A 89 -5.56 11.07 -7.92
CA HIS A 89 -6.08 12.34 -7.40
C HIS A 89 -5.17 13.00 -6.36
N MET A 90 -4.19 12.27 -5.79
CA MET A 90 -3.19 12.91 -4.93
C MET A 90 -2.43 13.98 -5.72
N ILE A 91 -2.19 15.12 -5.06
CA ILE A 91 -1.44 16.23 -5.66
C ILE A 91 0.02 15.81 -5.78
N GLY A 92 0.64 16.15 -6.91
CA GLY A 92 2.02 15.81 -7.20
C GLY A 92 2.27 14.30 -7.34
N LEU A 93 3.40 13.85 -6.84
CA LEU A 93 3.81 12.43 -6.74
C LEU A 93 3.86 11.68 -8.09
N SER A 94 4.08 12.36 -9.21
CA SER A 94 4.01 11.78 -10.56
C SER A 94 4.89 10.55 -10.70
N ARG A 95 6.15 10.62 -10.24
CA ARG A 95 7.10 9.51 -10.28
C ARG A 95 6.65 8.31 -9.44
N ILE A 96 6.02 8.56 -8.29
CA ILE A 96 5.52 7.50 -7.40
C ILE A 96 4.32 6.80 -8.04
N LYS A 97 3.42 7.55 -8.67
CA LYS A 97 2.28 7.01 -9.41
C LYS A 97 2.74 6.08 -10.53
N GLU A 98 3.78 6.47 -11.30
CA GLU A 98 4.39 5.62 -12.31
C GLU A 98 5.00 4.35 -11.70
N GLN A 99 5.81 4.48 -10.65
CA GLN A 99 6.42 3.32 -9.98
C GLN A 99 5.39 2.34 -9.41
N ILE A 100 4.30 2.83 -8.83
CA ILE A 100 3.21 1.96 -8.34
C ILE A 100 2.51 1.26 -9.51
N ASN A 101 2.27 1.95 -10.63
CA ASN A 101 1.71 1.34 -11.82
C ASN A 101 2.64 0.24 -12.37
N ASP A 102 3.95 0.44 -12.37
CA ASP A 102 4.92 -0.58 -12.78
C ASP A 102 4.86 -1.81 -11.88
N ILE A 103 4.76 -1.61 -10.56
CA ILE A 103 4.58 -2.71 -9.59
C ILE A 103 3.27 -3.49 -9.87
N VAL A 104 2.18 -2.78 -10.15
CA VAL A 104 0.89 -3.39 -10.52
C VAL A 104 1.03 -4.22 -11.79
N CYS A 105 1.68 -3.68 -12.82
CA CYS A 105 1.94 -4.37 -14.09
C CYS A 105 2.78 -5.64 -13.88
N GLU A 106 3.88 -5.54 -13.10
CA GLU A 106 4.74 -6.69 -12.79
C GLU A 106 3.96 -7.80 -12.08
N ILE A 107 3.18 -7.45 -11.06
CA ILE A 107 2.36 -8.42 -10.32
C ILE A 107 1.37 -9.10 -11.26
N ASN A 108 0.67 -8.35 -12.09
CA ASN A 108 -0.31 -8.89 -13.03
C ASN A 108 0.35 -9.84 -14.04
N VAL A 109 1.49 -9.44 -14.62
CA VAL A 109 2.23 -10.30 -15.56
C VAL A 109 2.74 -11.56 -14.87
N ASN A 110 3.25 -11.47 -13.65
CA ASN A 110 3.71 -12.64 -12.90
C ASN A 110 2.57 -13.62 -12.58
N LYS A 111 1.37 -13.12 -12.30
CA LYS A 111 0.16 -13.97 -12.16
C LYS A 111 -0.20 -14.68 -13.46
N LEU A 112 -0.18 -13.95 -14.59
CA LEU A 112 -0.41 -14.55 -15.90
C LEU A 112 0.60 -15.65 -16.19
N ARG A 113 1.90 -15.40 -15.95
CA ARG A 113 2.95 -16.41 -16.13
C ARG A 113 2.69 -17.67 -15.32
N LYS A 114 2.30 -17.50 -14.03
CA LYS A 114 1.93 -18.64 -13.16
C LYS A 114 0.73 -19.40 -13.71
N ALA A 115 -0.33 -18.70 -14.16
CA ALA A 115 -1.52 -19.32 -14.75
C ALA A 115 -1.19 -20.15 -15.99
N PHE A 116 -0.21 -19.70 -16.80
CA PHE A 116 0.28 -20.43 -17.97
C PHE A 116 1.47 -21.37 -17.69
N ARG A 117 1.70 -21.75 -16.43
CA ARG A 117 2.79 -22.65 -15.98
C ARG A 117 4.19 -22.17 -16.38
N LEU A 118 4.36 -20.88 -16.60
CA LEU A 118 5.67 -20.32 -16.89
C LEU A 118 6.39 -19.97 -15.59
N LYS A 119 7.71 -20.12 -15.59
CA LYS A 119 8.55 -19.69 -14.47
C LYS A 119 8.41 -18.19 -14.27
N SER A 120 8.10 -17.76 -13.06
CA SER A 120 8.08 -16.34 -12.66
C SER A 120 9.28 -16.04 -11.77
N PRO A 121 9.96 -14.92 -11.97
CA PRO A 121 11.02 -14.50 -11.05
C PRO A 121 10.42 -14.34 -9.65
N VAL A 122 11.17 -14.79 -8.65
CA VAL A 122 10.83 -14.50 -7.25
C VAL A 122 11.32 -13.09 -6.98
N SER A 123 10.41 -12.13 -6.89
CA SER A 123 10.71 -10.76 -6.48
C SER A 123 10.37 -10.59 -5.01
N THR A 124 11.29 -10.00 -4.26
CA THR A 124 10.98 -9.54 -2.89
C THR A 124 10.04 -8.34 -3.00
N ARG A 125 9.00 -8.32 -2.18
CA ARG A 125 7.96 -7.28 -2.21
C ARG A 125 8.18 -6.21 -1.14
N HIS A 126 9.30 -6.31 -0.40
CA HIS A 126 9.65 -5.31 0.60
C HIS A 126 10.18 -4.04 -0.08
N MET A 127 9.85 -2.89 0.48
CA MET A 127 10.10 -1.59 -0.14
C MET A 127 10.76 -0.61 0.82
N VAL A 128 11.51 0.31 0.25
CA VAL A 128 12.08 1.47 0.95
C VAL A 128 11.39 2.74 0.45
N PHE A 129 10.86 3.53 1.37
CA PHE A 129 10.28 4.84 1.08
C PHE A 129 11.25 5.93 1.56
N LEU A 130 11.85 6.64 0.62
CA LEU A 130 12.81 7.71 0.89
C LEU A 130 12.14 9.07 0.73
N GLY A 131 12.34 9.98 1.67
CA GLY A 131 11.90 11.36 1.51
C GLY A 131 11.67 12.08 2.85
N ASN A 132 11.53 13.39 2.75
CA ASN A 132 11.33 14.29 3.87
C ASN A 132 9.98 14.09 4.58
N PRO A 133 9.78 14.62 5.80
CA PRO A 133 8.51 14.55 6.50
C PRO A 133 7.39 15.24 5.69
N GLY A 134 6.18 14.71 5.78
CA GLY A 134 5.01 15.33 5.16
C GLY A 134 4.90 15.16 3.63
N THR A 135 5.75 14.33 3.00
CA THR A 135 5.69 14.04 1.56
C THR A 135 4.68 12.96 1.17
N GLY A 136 3.92 12.43 2.14
CA GLY A 136 2.83 11.48 1.87
C GLY A 136 3.21 10.00 2.00
N LYS A 137 4.39 9.63 2.53
CA LYS A 137 4.86 8.24 2.65
C LYS A 137 3.84 7.30 3.29
N THR A 138 3.32 7.63 4.47
CA THR A 138 2.33 6.81 5.19
C THR A 138 1.00 6.70 4.43
N THR A 139 0.57 7.78 3.78
CA THR A 139 -0.66 7.80 2.96
C THR A 139 -0.53 6.85 1.77
N VAL A 140 0.59 6.91 1.05
CA VAL A 140 0.87 6.01 -0.07
C VAL A 140 1.03 4.56 0.40
N ALA A 141 1.66 4.31 1.56
CA ALA A 141 1.77 2.96 2.12
C ALA A 141 0.39 2.34 2.39
N ARG A 142 -0.57 3.13 2.89
CA ARG A 142 -1.96 2.69 3.12
C ARG A 142 -2.69 2.36 1.83
N MET A 143 -2.55 3.21 0.80
CA MET A 143 -3.11 2.93 -0.53
C MET A 143 -2.48 1.68 -1.15
N LEU A 144 -1.17 1.53 -1.02
CA LEU A 144 -0.46 0.37 -1.54
C LEU A 144 -0.91 -0.93 -0.85
N ALA A 145 -1.21 -0.91 0.46
CA ALA A 145 -1.77 -2.07 1.15
C ALA A 145 -3.12 -2.50 0.53
N ASN A 146 -4.00 -1.54 0.21
CA ASN A 146 -5.25 -1.83 -0.49
C ASN A 146 -5.01 -2.40 -1.90
N ILE A 147 -4.11 -1.79 -2.66
CA ILE A 147 -3.73 -2.23 -4.02
C ILE A 147 -3.18 -3.66 -3.99
N LEU A 148 -2.23 -3.95 -3.09
CA LEU A 148 -1.63 -5.28 -2.95
C LEU A 148 -2.64 -6.33 -2.51
N HIS A 149 -3.61 -5.96 -1.66
CA HIS A 149 -4.71 -6.85 -1.28
C HIS A 149 -5.62 -7.18 -2.47
N VAL A 150 -6.08 -6.19 -3.22
CA VAL A 150 -6.90 -6.40 -4.43
C VAL A 150 -6.15 -7.25 -5.47
N LEU A 151 -4.86 -7.02 -5.60
CA LEU A 151 -3.98 -7.85 -6.42
C LEU A 151 -3.74 -9.26 -5.82
N GLY A 152 -4.27 -9.58 -4.64
CA GLY A 152 -4.08 -10.88 -3.99
C GLY A 152 -2.61 -11.21 -3.69
N VAL A 153 -1.81 -10.19 -3.43
CA VAL A 153 -0.42 -10.31 -2.97
C VAL A 153 -0.37 -10.60 -1.48
N ILE A 154 -1.29 -9.98 -0.74
CA ILE A 154 -1.51 -10.16 0.69
C ILE A 154 -2.99 -10.48 0.93
N PRO A 155 -3.32 -11.35 1.89
CA PRO A 155 -4.70 -11.77 2.15
C PRO A 155 -5.59 -10.68 2.76
N THR A 156 -5.00 -9.65 3.39
CA THR A 156 -5.75 -8.53 3.99
C THR A 156 -5.12 -7.19 3.62
N ASN A 157 -5.89 -6.11 3.67
CA ASN A 157 -5.38 -4.75 3.49
C ASN A 157 -4.89 -4.10 4.80
N LYS A 158 -4.58 -4.92 5.81
CA LYS A 158 -4.11 -4.44 7.10
C LYS A 158 -2.78 -3.72 6.96
N LEU A 159 -2.68 -2.54 7.57
CA LEU A 159 -1.43 -1.80 7.72
C LEU A 159 -1.11 -1.69 9.22
N VAL A 160 0.04 -2.20 9.64
CA VAL A 160 0.59 -2.03 10.98
C VAL A 160 1.69 -0.99 10.91
N GLU A 161 1.48 0.15 11.54
CA GLU A 161 2.44 1.27 11.58
C GLU A 161 3.21 1.23 12.89
N VAL A 162 4.53 1.30 12.79
CA VAL A 162 5.42 1.30 13.96
C VAL A 162 6.63 2.18 13.71
N ASP A 163 7.25 2.61 14.80
CA ASP A 163 8.58 3.22 14.86
C ASP A 163 9.54 2.38 15.72
N ARG A 164 10.72 2.92 16.00
CA ARG A 164 11.66 2.28 16.93
C ARG A 164 11.02 1.90 18.26
N SER A 165 10.20 2.75 18.83
CA SER A 165 9.60 2.53 20.16
C SER A 165 8.67 1.31 20.17
N GLY A 166 8.04 1.01 19.04
CA GLY A 166 7.22 -0.17 18.84
C GLY A 166 8.03 -1.48 18.75
N LEU A 167 9.29 -1.42 18.28
CA LEU A 167 10.12 -2.59 18.02
C LEU A 167 11.12 -2.87 19.16
N VAL A 168 11.84 -1.85 19.61
CA VAL A 168 12.92 -2.00 20.60
C VAL A 168 12.34 -1.95 22.03
N ALA A 169 12.76 -2.87 22.87
CA ALA A 169 12.37 -2.92 24.27
C ALA A 169 13.31 -2.11 25.17
N ALA A 170 12.86 -1.80 26.39
CA ALA A 170 13.65 -1.07 27.37
C ALA A 170 14.64 -1.96 28.15
N TYR A 171 14.46 -3.28 28.12
CA TYR A 171 15.23 -4.22 28.92
C TYR A 171 15.86 -5.32 28.05
N ALA A 172 17.04 -5.82 28.47
CA ALA A 172 17.78 -6.89 27.80
C ALA A 172 16.91 -8.14 27.59
N GLY A 173 17.06 -8.78 26.43
CA GLY A 173 16.38 -10.04 26.09
C GLY A 173 14.90 -9.91 25.74
N GLN A 174 14.35 -8.70 25.69
CA GLN A 174 12.93 -8.48 25.35
C GLN A 174 12.71 -7.95 23.95
N THR A 175 13.73 -7.40 23.31
CA THR A 175 13.61 -6.75 22.00
C THR A 175 13.23 -7.74 20.91
N ALA A 176 13.90 -8.89 20.81
CA ALA A 176 13.56 -9.90 19.81
C ALA A 176 12.11 -10.40 19.93
N LEU A 177 11.62 -10.61 21.16
CA LEU A 177 10.24 -11.03 21.41
C LEU A 177 9.25 -9.94 21.03
N LYS A 178 9.54 -8.67 21.36
CA LYS A 178 8.70 -7.52 21.03
C LYS A 178 8.62 -7.31 19.52
N THR A 179 9.77 -7.28 18.85
CA THR A 179 9.88 -7.14 17.40
C THR A 179 9.12 -8.26 16.69
N ARG A 180 9.30 -9.51 17.12
CA ARG A 180 8.59 -10.66 16.55
C ARG A 180 7.07 -10.53 16.68
N LYS A 181 6.56 -10.16 17.86
CA LYS A 181 5.12 -9.96 18.08
C LYS A 181 4.52 -8.90 17.15
N VAL A 182 5.24 -7.80 16.92
CA VAL A 182 4.81 -6.75 16.00
C VAL A 182 4.76 -7.30 14.57
N ILE A 183 5.80 -8.00 14.13
CA ILE A 183 5.85 -8.62 12.80
C ILE A 183 4.72 -9.64 12.62
N GLU A 184 4.53 -10.54 13.58
CA GLU A 184 3.44 -11.53 13.58
C GLU A 184 2.07 -10.87 13.51
N SER A 185 1.90 -9.72 14.19
CA SER A 185 0.66 -8.95 14.11
C SER A 185 0.39 -8.36 12.73
N ALA A 186 1.39 -8.21 11.88
CA ALA A 186 1.29 -7.66 10.51
C ALA A 186 1.20 -8.75 9.44
N ILE A 187 1.39 -10.03 9.79
CA ILE A 187 1.27 -11.14 8.82
C ILE A 187 -0.09 -11.08 8.13
N GLY A 188 -0.08 -11.33 6.85
CA GLY A 188 -1.24 -11.20 5.97
C GLY A 188 -1.49 -9.78 5.47
N GLY A 189 -0.65 -8.82 5.81
CA GLY A 189 -0.78 -7.41 5.44
C GLY A 189 0.56 -6.71 5.19
N VAL A 190 0.60 -5.44 5.56
CA VAL A 190 1.78 -4.58 5.43
C VAL A 190 2.26 -4.14 6.81
N LEU A 191 3.55 -4.28 7.07
CA LEU A 191 4.25 -3.63 8.18
C LEU A 191 4.94 -2.38 7.66
N PHE A 192 4.53 -1.21 8.15
CA PHE A 192 5.17 0.07 7.83
C PHE A 192 6.01 0.53 9.03
N ILE A 193 7.30 0.66 8.81
CA ILE A 193 8.26 1.10 9.83
C ILE A 193 8.69 2.52 9.46
N ASP A 194 8.19 3.51 10.22
CA ASP A 194 8.59 4.89 10.00
C ASP A 194 9.90 5.21 10.74
N GLU A 195 10.69 6.10 10.15
CA GLU A 195 12.02 6.46 10.65
C GLU A 195 12.88 5.24 10.98
N ALA A 196 12.89 4.24 10.06
CA ALA A 196 13.52 2.94 10.29
C ALA A 196 15.01 3.04 10.65
N TYR A 197 15.70 4.07 10.18
CA TYR A 197 17.09 4.37 10.58
C TYR A 197 17.24 4.57 12.09
N ALA A 198 16.18 5.01 12.77
CA ALA A 198 16.22 5.17 14.22
C ALA A 198 16.27 3.85 15.00
N ILE A 199 16.02 2.71 14.36
CA ILE A 199 16.13 1.38 15.01
C ILE A 199 17.54 1.19 15.58
N CYS A 200 18.59 1.49 14.79
CA CYS A 200 19.98 1.48 15.24
C CYS A 200 20.49 2.91 15.30
N ARG A 201 20.69 3.45 16.50
CA ARG A 201 21.11 4.84 16.70
C ARG A 201 22.61 5.08 16.54
N ASN A 202 23.41 4.07 16.86
CA ASN A 202 24.87 4.09 16.78
C ASN A 202 25.40 2.64 16.83
N ASP A 203 26.69 2.48 16.62
CA ASP A 203 27.36 1.16 16.57
C ASP A 203 27.30 0.35 17.88
N ASN A 204 26.97 0.98 18.99
CA ASN A 204 26.85 0.33 20.30
C ASN A 204 25.40 0.07 20.72
N ASP A 205 24.43 0.24 19.82
CA ASP A 205 22.99 0.03 20.09
C ASP A 205 22.60 -1.46 19.99
N GLU A 206 23.06 -2.27 20.95
CA GLU A 206 22.82 -3.72 21.00
C GLU A 206 21.33 -4.07 20.82
N TYR A 207 20.43 -3.31 21.43
CA TYR A 207 18.99 -3.56 21.32
C TYR A 207 18.45 -3.24 19.93
N GLY A 208 18.96 -2.17 19.29
CA GLY A 208 18.64 -1.84 17.92
C GLY A 208 19.07 -2.95 16.95
N TYR A 209 20.30 -3.46 17.10
CA TYR A 209 20.78 -4.56 16.28
C TYR A 209 20.01 -5.86 16.52
N GLU A 210 19.62 -6.19 17.78
CA GLU A 210 18.74 -7.33 18.07
C GLU A 210 17.40 -7.25 17.34
N ALA A 211 16.80 -6.04 17.29
CA ALA A 211 15.56 -5.79 16.53
C ALA A 211 15.80 -5.99 15.03
N LEU A 212 16.90 -5.46 14.49
CA LEU A 212 17.25 -5.53 13.07
C LEU A 212 17.51 -6.95 12.60
N ASP A 213 18.23 -7.74 13.38
CA ASP A 213 18.49 -9.16 13.08
C ASP A 213 17.19 -9.97 13.10
N THR A 214 16.32 -9.71 14.08
CA THR A 214 15.00 -10.33 14.15
C THR A 214 14.15 -9.97 12.94
N LEU A 215 14.13 -8.68 12.55
CA LEU A 215 13.44 -8.21 11.36
C LEU A 215 13.98 -8.90 10.11
N THR A 216 15.30 -8.90 9.91
CA THR A 216 15.96 -9.49 8.74
C THR A 216 15.61 -10.95 8.55
N LYS A 217 15.55 -11.72 9.66
CA LYS A 217 15.12 -13.12 9.63
C LYS A 217 13.65 -13.25 9.24
N CYS A 218 12.78 -12.47 9.84
CA CYS A 218 11.35 -12.53 9.58
C CYS A 218 10.99 -12.10 8.14
N LEU A 219 11.74 -11.17 7.52
CA LEU A 219 11.59 -10.82 6.11
C LEU A 219 11.74 -12.04 5.18
N GLU A 220 12.57 -13.00 5.54
CA GLU A 220 12.72 -14.25 4.77
C GLU A 220 11.64 -15.27 5.13
N ASP A 221 11.40 -15.46 6.43
CA ASP A 221 10.48 -16.47 6.94
C ASP A 221 9.04 -16.22 6.47
N TYR A 222 8.61 -14.95 6.37
CA TYR A 222 7.24 -14.54 6.01
C TYR A 222 7.14 -13.82 4.65
N ARG A 223 8.12 -14.00 3.77
CA ARG A 223 8.21 -13.27 2.48
C ARG A 223 6.99 -13.42 1.55
N GLU A 224 6.19 -14.46 1.72
CA GLU A 224 5.01 -14.72 0.90
C GLU A 224 3.74 -14.08 1.48
N ASP A 225 3.70 -13.88 2.81
CA ASP A 225 2.51 -13.46 3.53
C ASP A 225 2.62 -12.06 4.13
N LEU A 226 3.80 -11.42 4.04
CA LEU A 226 4.08 -10.12 4.64
C LEU A 226 4.81 -9.22 3.66
N VAL A 227 4.33 -7.99 3.53
CA VAL A 227 5.07 -6.90 2.89
C VAL A 227 5.58 -5.95 3.96
N VAL A 228 6.88 -5.65 3.94
CA VAL A 228 7.48 -4.66 4.85
C VAL A 228 7.89 -3.43 4.05
N ILE A 229 7.48 -2.28 4.52
CA ILE A 229 7.87 -0.97 3.99
C ILE A 229 8.64 -0.26 5.09
N VAL A 230 9.90 0.07 4.83
CA VAL A 230 10.72 0.90 5.72
C VAL A 230 10.80 2.31 5.15
N ALA A 231 10.61 3.31 5.99
CA ALA A 231 10.58 4.71 5.57
C ALA A 231 11.58 5.56 6.36
N GLY A 232 12.12 6.58 5.72
CA GLY A 232 13.03 7.53 6.37
C GLY A 232 13.67 8.52 5.39
N TYR A 233 14.60 9.31 5.90
CA TYR A 233 15.39 10.23 5.10
C TYR A 233 16.39 9.47 4.23
N LYS A 234 16.75 10.06 3.09
CA LYS A 234 17.56 9.39 2.07
C LYS A 234 18.92 8.94 2.59
N ASP A 235 19.65 9.83 3.24
CA ASP A 235 21.02 9.56 3.66
C ASP A 235 21.04 8.56 4.84
N GLU A 236 20.19 8.75 5.84
CA GLU A 236 20.06 7.87 7.00
C GLU A 236 19.57 6.46 6.62
N MET A 237 18.69 6.37 5.63
CA MET A 237 18.23 5.08 5.13
C MET A 237 19.30 4.31 4.35
N GLN A 238 20.25 5.01 3.72
CA GLN A 238 21.40 4.35 3.11
C GLN A 238 22.26 3.66 4.17
N ASP A 239 22.51 4.33 5.29
CA ASP A 239 23.25 3.78 6.42
C ASP A 239 22.50 2.59 7.05
N PHE A 240 21.18 2.73 7.22
CA PHE A 240 20.32 1.65 7.71
C PHE A 240 20.39 0.40 6.84
N LEU A 241 20.32 0.53 5.52
CA LEU A 241 20.40 -0.60 4.59
C LEU A 241 21.80 -1.26 4.60
N ASN A 242 22.85 -0.46 4.84
CA ASN A 242 24.23 -0.94 4.94
C ASN A 242 24.55 -1.57 6.30
N ALA A 243 23.79 -1.28 7.36
CA ALA A 243 24.01 -1.81 8.69
C ALA A 243 23.92 -3.35 8.75
N ASN A 244 23.15 -3.95 7.83
CA ASN A 244 23.05 -5.41 7.71
C ASN A 244 22.98 -5.83 6.23
N PRO A 245 23.93 -6.62 5.70
CA PRO A 245 23.94 -7.06 4.29
C PRO A 245 22.68 -7.83 3.88
N GLY A 246 21.98 -8.43 4.84
CA GLY A 246 20.71 -9.11 4.61
C GLY A 246 19.57 -8.14 4.24
N LEU A 247 19.60 -6.89 4.70
CA LEU A 247 18.56 -5.90 4.39
C LEU A 247 18.64 -5.47 2.93
N SER A 248 19.80 -5.04 2.45
CA SER A 248 19.97 -4.56 1.07
C SER A 248 19.58 -5.59 0.02
N SER A 249 19.74 -6.89 0.33
CA SER A 249 19.32 -7.98 -0.56
C SER A 249 17.80 -8.17 -0.61
N ARG A 250 17.06 -7.78 0.43
CA ARG A 250 15.62 -7.95 0.58
C ARG A 250 14.82 -6.72 0.19
N PHE A 251 15.37 -5.52 0.40
CA PHE A 251 14.77 -4.25 0.04
C PHE A 251 15.28 -3.75 -1.31
N LYS A 252 14.75 -4.31 -2.41
CA LYS A 252 15.18 -3.96 -3.79
C LYS A 252 14.38 -2.83 -4.41
N THR A 253 13.13 -2.65 -3.98
CA THR A 253 12.23 -1.63 -4.50
C THR A 253 12.38 -0.36 -3.66
N ILE A 254 12.88 0.70 -4.28
CA ILE A 254 13.08 2.01 -3.65
C ILE A 254 12.11 3.00 -4.30
N ILE A 255 11.28 3.62 -3.49
CA ILE A 255 10.34 4.68 -3.90
C ILE A 255 10.78 5.98 -3.25
N SER A 256 11.12 6.98 -4.07
CA SER A 256 11.60 8.27 -3.61
C SER A 256 10.48 9.30 -3.67
N PHE A 257 10.24 9.94 -2.54
CA PHE A 257 9.28 11.01 -2.34
C PHE A 257 10.02 12.33 -2.38
N ASP A 258 9.91 13.01 -3.50
CA ASP A 258 10.47 14.35 -3.67
C ASP A 258 9.64 15.36 -2.85
N ASP A 259 10.26 16.49 -2.49
CA ASP A 259 9.53 17.58 -1.84
C ASP A 259 8.53 18.18 -2.81
N TYR A 260 7.39 18.64 -2.30
CA TYR A 260 6.40 19.33 -3.09
C TYR A 260 6.90 20.69 -3.57
N THR A 261 6.58 21.03 -4.79
CA THR A 261 6.75 22.40 -5.31
C THR A 261 5.81 23.37 -4.61
N ASN A 262 6.11 24.67 -4.67
CA ASN A 262 5.23 25.69 -4.09
C ASN A 262 3.82 25.66 -4.69
N GLU A 263 3.69 25.33 -5.97
CA GLU A 263 2.39 25.16 -6.63
C GLU A 263 1.62 23.96 -6.07
N GLU A 264 2.28 22.81 -5.90
CA GLU A 264 1.69 21.63 -5.30
C GLU A 264 1.30 21.86 -3.82
N LEU A 265 2.12 22.59 -3.05
CA LEU A 265 1.78 22.96 -1.67
C LEU A 265 0.56 23.88 -1.60
N LEU A 266 0.42 24.81 -2.55
CA LEU A 266 -0.77 25.64 -2.70
C LEU A 266 -1.99 24.78 -3.02
N ASP A 267 -1.88 23.85 -3.95
CA ASP A 267 -2.98 22.94 -4.30
C ASP A 267 -3.40 22.08 -3.11
N ILE A 268 -2.43 21.57 -2.31
CA ILE A 268 -2.70 20.86 -1.05
C ILE A 268 -3.47 21.74 -0.07
N PHE A 269 -3.07 23.00 0.07
CA PHE A 269 -3.77 23.95 0.94
C PHE A 269 -5.21 24.21 0.47
N LEU A 270 -5.41 24.41 -0.84
CA LEU A 270 -6.74 24.62 -1.42
C LEU A 270 -7.63 23.37 -1.30
N SER A 271 -7.05 22.19 -1.40
CA SER A 271 -7.76 20.93 -1.14
C SER A 271 -8.20 20.84 0.31
N LEU A 272 -7.30 21.15 1.27
CA LEU A 272 -7.66 21.17 2.70
C LEU A 272 -8.80 22.13 3.01
N LEU A 273 -8.81 23.33 2.41
CA LEU A 273 -9.91 24.27 2.55
C LEU A 273 -11.21 23.64 2.06
N LYS A 274 -11.21 23.09 0.86
CA LYS A 274 -12.39 22.48 0.23
C LYS A 274 -12.94 21.29 1.03
N ASP A 275 -12.05 20.41 1.48
CA ASP A 275 -12.42 19.20 2.23
C ASP A 275 -13.00 19.50 3.61
N ASN A 276 -12.80 20.74 4.12
CA ASN A 276 -13.32 21.21 5.39
C ASN A 276 -14.37 22.33 5.22
N ASP A 277 -14.97 22.47 4.03
CA ASP A 277 -16.00 23.47 3.72
C ASP A 277 -15.58 24.93 3.90
N TYR A 278 -14.28 25.22 3.78
CA TYR A 278 -13.76 26.58 3.78
C TYR A 278 -13.54 27.13 2.37
N HIS A 279 -13.65 28.43 2.23
CA HIS A 279 -13.29 29.16 1.01
C HIS A 279 -12.61 30.48 1.34
N LEU A 280 -11.77 30.94 0.42
CA LEU A 280 -11.05 32.21 0.55
C LEU A 280 -11.87 33.34 -0.08
N ASP A 281 -11.93 34.50 0.56
CA ASP A 281 -12.40 35.72 -0.11
C ASP A 281 -11.44 36.17 -1.21
N LYS A 282 -11.80 37.25 -1.94
CA LYS A 282 -10.99 37.73 -3.08
C LYS A 282 -9.59 38.22 -2.67
N GLU A 283 -9.50 38.84 -1.51
CA GLU A 283 -8.24 39.39 -0.98
C GLU A 283 -7.38 38.26 -0.41
N ALA A 284 -7.95 37.36 0.37
CA ALA A 284 -7.27 36.19 0.90
C ALA A 284 -6.67 35.32 -0.21
N LYS A 285 -7.37 35.14 -1.34
CA LYS A 285 -6.84 34.41 -2.51
C LYS A 285 -5.54 35.01 -3.05
N LYS A 286 -5.43 36.34 -3.08
CA LYS A 286 -4.19 37.00 -3.53
C LYS A 286 -3.07 36.80 -2.52
N VAL A 287 -3.36 37.04 -1.25
CA VAL A 287 -2.37 36.91 -0.15
C VAL A 287 -1.86 35.47 -0.09
N VAL A 288 -2.72 34.47 -0.13
CA VAL A 288 -2.32 33.05 -0.14
C VAL A 288 -1.41 32.72 -1.32
N LYS A 289 -1.78 33.20 -2.53
CA LYS A 289 -0.95 32.94 -3.72
C LYS A 289 0.43 33.60 -3.62
N GLU A 290 0.50 34.83 -3.16
CA GLU A 290 1.77 35.55 -2.94
C GLU A 290 2.62 34.86 -1.85
N MET A 291 1.96 34.41 -0.77
CA MET A 291 2.60 33.69 0.32
C MET A 291 3.28 32.42 -0.17
N PHE A 292 2.56 31.54 -0.90
CA PHE A 292 3.15 30.30 -1.44
C PHE A 292 4.19 30.56 -2.54
N GLN A 293 4.16 31.70 -3.25
CA GLN A 293 5.19 32.07 -4.21
C GLN A 293 6.48 32.57 -3.55
N SER A 294 6.37 33.21 -2.38
CA SER A 294 7.51 33.82 -1.67
C SER A 294 8.15 32.94 -0.60
N ILE A 295 7.54 31.79 -0.29
CA ILE A 295 8.10 30.87 0.70
C ILE A 295 9.27 30.09 0.08
N ASP A 296 10.49 30.42 0.53
CA ASP A 296 11.67 29.60 0.30
C ASP A 296 11.59 28.36 1.20
N ASN A 297 11.15 27.23 0.63
CA ASN A 297 11.05 25.91 1.24
C ASN A 297 10.20 25.86 2.53
N LEU A 298 8.94 25.46 2.43
CA LEU A 298 8.18 24.96 3.58
C LEU A 298 8.83 23.65 4.06
N ASN A 299 9.86 23.78 4.94
CA ASN A 299 10.48 22.63 5.60
C ASN A 299 9.42 21.82 6.35
N GLY A 300 8.95 20.72 5.76
CA GLY A 300 7.90 19.88 6.34
C GLY A 300 6.75 19.59 5.39
N ASN A 301 6.83 20.09 4.14
CA ASN A 301 5.90 19.71 3.06
C ASN A 301 4.42 19.81 3.47
N GLY A 302 3.61 18.81 3.16
CA GLY A 302 2.19 18.76 3.51
C GLY A 302 1.89 18.87 5.01
N ARG A 303 2.84 18.53 5.90
CA ARG A 303 2.68 18.75 7.36
C ARG A 303 2.68 20.24 7.68
N SER A 304 3.59 21.02 7.10
CA SER A 304 3.63 22.47 7.27
C SER A 304 2.39 23.15 6.69
N VAL A 305 1.89 22.67 5.54
CA VAL A 305 0.64 23.19 4.97
C VAL A 305 -0.55 22.91 5.88
N ARG A 306 -0.60 21.73 6.51
CA ARG A 306 -1.65 21.40 7.48
C ARG A 306 -1.60 22.28 8.71
N ASN A 307 -0.40 22.49 9.27
CA ASN A 307 -0.22 23.39 10.41
C ASN A 307 -0.66 24.82 10.07
N LEU A 308 -0.28 25.31 8.88
CA LEU A 308 -0.72 26.61 8.38
C LEU A 308 -2.26 26.71 8.28
N PHE A 309 -2.90 25.68 7.72
CA PHE A 309 -4.36 25.61 7.65
C PHE A 309 -4.99 25.68 9.05
N GLU A 310 -4.49 24.90 10.01
CA GLU A 310 -5.00 24.89 11.39
C GLU A 310 -4.83 26.25 12.07
N ASP A 311 -3.72 26.95 11.83
CA ASP A 311 -3.49 28.28 12.38
C ASP A 311 -4.47 29.32 11.78
N ILE A 312 -4.68 29.28 10.46
CA ILE A 312 -5.65 30.15 9.77
C ILE A 312 -7.07 29.92 10.30
N VAL A 313 -7.49 28.66 10.44
CA VAL A 313 -8.81 28.31 11.00
C VAL A 313 -8.93 28.81 12.44
N ARG A 314 -7.85 28.76 13.24
CA ARG A 314 -7.84 29.30 14.60
C ARG A 314 -7.98 30.82 14.61
N HIS A 315 -7.36 31.54 13.67
CA HIS A 315 -7.51 33.00 13.53
C HIS A 315 -8.94 33.37 13.10
N GLN A 316 -9.50 32.67 12.12
CA GLN A 316 -10.89 32.82 11.71
C GLN A 316 -11.84 32.61 12.91
N ALA A 317 -11.65 31.55 13.68
CA ALA A 317 -12.46 31.27 14.86
C ALA A 317 -12.42 32.40 15.89
N ARG A 318 -11.25 33.01 16.14
CA ARG A 318 -11.11 34.18 17.01
C ARG A 318 -11.89 35.38 16.48
N ARG A 319 -11.82 35.62 15.18
CA ARG A 319 -12.56 36.74 14.54
C ARG A 319 -14.06 36.53 14.66
N ILE A 320 -14.55 35.31 14.40
CA ILE A 320 -15.99 35.00 14.42
C ILE A 320 -16.55 35.04 15.86
N ASN A 321 -15.80 34.55 16.83
CA ASN A 321 -16.25 34.54 18.24
C ASN A 321 -16.59 35.93 18.80
N GLY A 322 -16.15 37.00 18.15
CA GLY A 322 -16.46 38.39 18.50
C GLY A 322 -17.67 38.96 17.75
N LEU A 323 -18.33 38.20 16.88
CA LEU A 323 -19.47 38.68 16.08
C LEU A 323 -20.81 38.45 16.80
N SER A 324 -21.73 39.40 16.70
CA SER A 324 -23.09 39.28 17.24
C SER A 324 -24.00 38.47 16.31
N ASP A 325 -23.79 38.57 14.98
CA ASP A 325 -24.56 37.86 13.96
C ASP A 325 -23.63 36.85 13.25
N ILE A 326 -24.07 35.59 13.25
CA ILE A 326 -23.33 34.49 12.62
C ILE A 326 -24.15 33.93 11.46
N SER A 327 -23.56 33.92 10.25
CA SER A 327 -24.08 33.27 9.07
C SER A 327 -23.23 32.11 8.63
N ILE A 328 -23.74 31.21 7.76
CA ILE A 328 -23.00 30.13 7.15
C ILE A 328 -21.76 30.67 6.41
N ASP A 329 -21.94 31.77 5.66
CA ASP A 329 -20.83 32.41 4.95
C ASP A 329 -19.74 32.89 5.91
N CYS A 330 -20.10 33.46 7.07
CA CYS A 330 -19.11 33.84 8.08
C CYS A 330 -18.32 32.64 8.61
N LEU A 331 -18.96 31.46 8.74
CA LEU A 331 -18.33 30.24 9.26
C LEU A 331 -17.40 29.58 8.23
N SER A 332 -17.69 29.72 6.94
CA SER A 332 -16.94 29.08 5.86
C SER A 332 -15.90 30.01 5.19
N GLU A 333 -16.04 31.34 5.32
CA GLU A 333 -15.18 32.31 4.64
C GLU A 333 -13.91 32.63 5.45
N ILE A 334 -12.75 32.41 4.84
CA ILE A 334 -11.44 32.88 5.33
C ILE A 334 -11.14 34.23 4.67
N LYS A 335 -10.79 35.22 5.49
CA LYS A 335 -10.46 36.58 5.07
C LYS A 335 -8.96 36.85 5.14
N ALA A 336 -8.51 37.86 4.42
CA ALA A 336 -7.09 38.26 4.44
C ALA A 336 -6.54 38.54 5.85
N CYS A 337 -7.38 39.05 6.77
CA CYS A 337 -6.99 39.28 8.16
C CYS A 337 -6.75 37.98 8.98
N ASP A 338 -7.29 36.85 8.53
CA ASP A 338 -7.08 35.55 9.19
C ASP A 338 -5.73 34.92 8.77
N LEU A 339 -5.08 35.47 7.72
CA LEU A 339 -3.81 34.97 7.15
C LEU A 339 -2.56 35.61 7.78
N VAL A 340 -2.73 36.41 8.82
CA VAL A 340 -1.59 37.05 9.50
C VAL A 340 -0.84 35.99 10.31
N LEU A 341 0.31 35.58 9.77
CA LEU A 341 1.24 34.71 10.47
C LEU A 341 2.07 35.56 11.46
N ASN A 342 2.07 35.18 12.75
CA ASN A 342 2.93 35.77 13.76
C ASN A 342 4.37 35.31 13.64
#